data_08923aee0dfdb8cf2f3fbab9ca156f80
#
_entry.id   08923aee0dfdb8cf2f3fbab9ca156f80
#
_cell.length_a   1.000
_cell.length_b   1.000
_cell.length_c   1.000
_cell.angle_alpha   90.00
_cell.angle_beta   90.00
_cell.angle_gamma   90.00
#
_symmetry.space_group_name_H-M   'P 1'
#
loop_
_entity.id
_entity.type
_entity.pdbx_description
1 polymer ?
#
loop_
_entity_poly.entity_id
_entity_poly.type
_entity_poly.pdbx_seq_one_letter_code
_entity_poly.pdbx_strand_id
1 'polypeptide(L)'
;SDAERVEIWNKQLSAHPYGVILGARSALFLPFHRLGLVIIDEEHETSFKQQDPSPRYHARSAAIVLAQMYGAKVLLGTATPSMESYYNAVQGKYGLVKLMTRYKDIELPEIVVVDIKDLRRRKIMQGLLSPSLLAAIREALNRGEQVILFQNRRGFAPVVECRVCGWTPKCTNCDVSLTLHKNMNQLTCHYCGYTYPVPKECPCCGSSELHGYGYGTEKIEDTIREIFPEARVARMDLDTTRTRNAYERLINEFSSGKTNVLIGTQMVSKGLDFEHVNVVGILDADTMLNYPDFRAYEHAFMMMAQVS
;
A
#
# COMPACT_ATOMS: atom_id res chain seq x y z
N SER A 1 -12.32 9.80 -21.91
CA SER A 1 -11.93 11.01 -22.67
C SER A 1 -12.63 12.25 -22.11
N ASP A 2 -12.19 13.44 -22.48
CA ASP A 2 -12.85 14.69 -22.05
C ASP A 2 -14.25 14.81 -22.66
N ALA A 3 -14.45 14.30 -23.87
CA ALA A 3 -15.76 14.25 -24.52
C ALA A 3 -16.79 13.42 -23.72
N GLU A 4 -16.39 12.26 -23.22
CA GLU A 4 -17.25 11.40 -22.37
C GLU A 4 -17.59 12.09 -21.05
N ARG A 5 -16.65 12.84 -20.46
CA ARG A 5 -16.92 13.61 -19.23
C ARG A 5 -17.98 14.70 -19.48
N VAL A 6 -17.89 15.39 -20.61
CA VAL A 6 -18.88 16.40 -21.02
C VAL A 6 -20.24 15.76 -21.28
N GLU A 7 -20.28 14.58 -21.90
CA GLU A 7 -21.51 13.84 -22.12
C GLU A 7 -22.18 13.45 -20.79
N ILE A 8 -21.43 12.89 -19.86
CA ILE A 8 -21.91 12.52 -18.50
C ILE A 8 -22.44 13.78 -17.78
N TRP A 9 -21.72 14.89 -17.86
CA TRP A 9 -22.13 16.16 -17.26
C TRP A 9 -23.46 16.65 -17.82
N ASN A 10 -23.59 16.70 -19.15
CA ASN A 10 -24.79 17.14 -19.84
C ASN A 10 -25.99 16.21 -19.57
N LYS A 11 -25.72 14.90 -19.53
CA LYS A 11 -26.75 13.92 -19.17
C LYS A 11 -27.25 14.15 -17.75
N GLN A 12 -26.36 14.48 -16.82
CA GLN A 12 -26.72 14.74 -15.43
C GLN A 12 -27.55 16.02 -15.27
N LEU A 13 -27.38 17.02 -16.16
CA LEU A 13 -28.18 18.23 -16.21
C LEU A 13 -29.53 18.04 -16.92
N SER A 14 -29.74 16.93 -17.61
CA SER A 14 -30.94 16.67 -18.37
C SER A 14 -32.15 16.32 -17.50
N ALA A 15 -33.34 16.28 -18.12
CA ALA A 15 -34.57 15.84 -17.45
C ALA A 15 -34.54 14.38 -16.97
N HIS A 16 -33.62 13.56 -17.53
CA HIS A 16 -33.45 12.15 -17.20
C HIS A 16 -31.98 11.85 -16.78
N PRO A 17 -31.54 12.34 -15.62
CA PRO A 17 -30.20 12.11 -15.14
C PRO A 17 -29.95 10.62 -14.80
N TYR A 18 -28.69 10.24 -14.65
CA TYR A 18 -28.35 8.91 -14.15
C TYR A 18 -28.82 8.73 -12.70
N GLY A 19 -29.47 7.59 -12.42
CA GLY A 19 -29.88 7.22 -11.05
C GLY A 19 -28.74 6.70 -10.19
N VAL A 20 -27.68 6.14 -10.82
CA VAL A 20 -26.48 5.64 -10.17
C VAL A 20 -25.25 6.12 -10.93
N ILE A 21 -24.27 6.63 -10.20
CA ILE A 21 -23.01 7.10 -10.75
C ILE A 21 -21.88 6.37 -10.01
N LEU A 22 -21.04 5.68 -10.75
CA LEU A 22 -19.81 5.08 -10.27
C LEU A 22 -18.63 5.90 -10.80
N GLY A 23 -17.74 6.33 -9.92
CA GLY A 23 -16.62 7.16 -10.35
C GLY A 23 -15.56 7.36 -9.28
N ALA A 24 -14.43 7.87 -9.72
CA ALA A 24 -13.36 8.31 -8.83
C ALA A 24 -13.74 9.62 -8.11
N ARG A 25 -12.83 10.16 -7.29
CA ARG A 25 -13.03 11.39 -6.50
C ARG A 25 -13.63 12.57 -7.26
N SER A 26 -13.38 12.70 -8.57
CA SER A 26 -13.93 13.78 -9.39
C SER A 26 -15.44 13.68 -9.64
N ALA A 27 -16.04 12.50 -9.44
CA ALA A 27 -17.48 12.31 -9.57
C ALA A 27 -18.30 13.14 -8.57
N LEU A 28 -17.68 13.57 -7.47
CA LEU A 28 -18.32 14.45 -6.48
C LEU A 28 -18.76 15.81 -7.03
N PHE A 29 -18.16 16.26 -8.11
CA PHE A 29 -18.45 17.57 -8.68
C PHE A 29 -19.47 17.52 -9.82
N LEU A 30 -20.09 16.37 -10.06
CA LEU A 30 -21.19 16.28 -11.00
C LEU A 30 -22.42 17.04 -10.49
N PRO A 31 -23.24 17.62 -11.39
CA PRO A 31 -24.42 18.40 -11.02
C PRO A 31 -25.57 17.49 -10.60
N PHE A 32 -25.61 17.13 -9.30
CA PHE A 32 -26.69 16.31 -8.75
C PHE A 32 -27.95 17.13 -8.54
N HIS A 33 -29.11 16.59 -8.98
CA HIS A 33 -30.42 17.18 -8.69
C HIS A 33 -31.01 16.65 -7.37
N ARG A 34 -30.87 15.34 -7.12
CA ARG A 34 -31.42 14.65 -5.96
C ARG A 34 -30.43 13.59 -5.48
N LEU A 35 -29.43 14.02 -4.76
CA LEU A 35 -28.48 13.10 -4.13
C LEU A 35 -29.13 12.48 -2.89
N GLY A 36 -29.30 11.17 -2.85
CA GLY A 36 -29.91 10.45 -1.72
C GLY A 36 -28.92 9.63 -0.92
N LEU A 37 -27.87 9.12 -1.56
CA LEU A 37 -26.87 8.27 -0.95
C LEU A 37 -25.49 8.47 -1.58
N VAL A 38 -24.46 8.55 -0.76
CA VAL A 38 -23.05 8.48 -1.17
C VAL A 38 -22.42 7.28 -0.52
N ILE A 39 -21.83 6.41 -1.33
CA ILE A 39 -21.05 5.25 -0.88
C ILE A 39 -19.60 5.51 -1.21
N ILE A 40 -18.72 5.37 -0.22
CA ILE A 40 -17.27 5.46 -0.37
C ILE A 40 -16.70 4.14 0.07
N ASP A 41 -16.28 3.35 -0.90
CA ASP A 41 -15.57 2.11 -0.65
C ASP A 41 -14.09 2.40 -0.39
N GLU A 42 -13.46 1.59 0.46
CA GLU A 42 -12.07 1.78 0.91
C GLU A 42 -11.80 3.23 1.36
N GLU A 43 -12.65 3.73 2.28
CA GLU A 43 -12.66 5.14 2.70
C GLU A 43 -11.30 5.67 3.20
N HIS A 44 -10.44 4.76 3.66
CA HIS A 44 -9.09 5.04 4.14
C HIS A 44 -8.08 5.37 3.04
N GLU A 45 -8.42 5.10 1.78
CA GLU A 45 -7.50 5.25 0.66
C GLU A 45 -6.92 6.66 0.53
N THR A 46 -5.59 6.74 0.53
CA THR A 46 -4.86 8.01 0.41
C THR A 46 -5.11 8.72 -0.92
N SER A 47 -5.54 7.98 -1.96
CA SER A 47 -5.88 8.51 -3.27
C SER A 47 -7.12 9.42 -3.26
N PHE A 48 -7.94 9.38 -2.21
CA PHE A 48 -9.03 10.36 -2.01
C PHE A 48 -8.53 11.78 -1.71
N LYS A 49 -7.28 11.94 -1.29
CA LYS A 49 -6.65 13.25 -1.17
C LYS A 49 -6.07 13.68 -2.51
N GLN A 50 -6.59 14.80 -3.06
CA GLN A 50 -5.99 15.43 -4.23
C GLN A 50 -4.70 16.14 -3.83
N GLN A 51 -3.57 15.75 -4.43
CA GLN A 51 -2.28 16.37 -4.19
C GLN A 51 -2.05 17.52 -5.17
N ASP A 52 -2.40 17.32 -6.43
CA ASP A 52 -2.27 18.25 -7.53
C ASP A 52 -3.39 17.98 -8.56
N PRO A 53 -3.96 19.01 -9.21
CA PRO A 53 -3.81 20.44 -8.96
C PRO A 53 -4.58 20.93 -7.73
N SER A 54 -4.43 22.24 -7.41
CA SER A 54 -5.34 22.89 -6.47
C SER A 54 -6.75 23.01 -7.04
N PRO A 55 -7.82 22.99 -6.19
CA PRO A 55 -7.79 22.88 -4.74
C PRO A 55 -7.46 21.46 -4.26
N ARG A 56 -6.62 21.34 -3.23
CA ARG A 56 -6.19 20.05 -2.66
C ARG A 56 -7.21 19.50 -1.66
N TYR A 57 -8.42 19.20 -2.14
CA TYR A 57 -9.51 18.66 -1.32
C TYR A 57 -9.28 17.19 -0.97
N HIS A 58 -9.98 16.72 0.07
CA HIS A 58 -10.11 15.30 0.40
C HIS A 58 -11.50 14.83 0.01
N ALA A 59 -11.60 13.92 -0.95
CA ALA A 59 -12.89 13.52 -1.53
C ALA A 59 -13.86 12.94 -0.50
N ARG A 60 -13.40 12.08 0.43
CA ARG A 60 -14.24 11.56 1.52
C ARG A 60 -14.88 12.69 2.33
N SER A 61 -14.08 13.66 2.77
CA SER A 61 -14.60 14.78 3.56
C SER A 61 -15.54 15.67 2.76
N ALA A 62 -15.19 15.94 1.50
CA ALA A 62 -16.04 16.72 0.60
C ALA A 62 -17.37 16.01 0.31
N ALA A 63 -17.36 14.69 0.16
CA ALA A 63 -18.55 13.87 -0.04
C ALA A 63 -19.51 13.93 1.17
N ILE A 64 -18.98 13.89 2.38
CA ILE A 64 -19.78 14.00 3.60
C ILE A 64 -20.47 15.37 3.67
N VAL A 65 -19.74 16.45 3.37
CA VAL A 65 -20.30 17.80 3.33
C VAL A 65 -21.35 17.92 2.22
N LEU A 66 -21.06 17.41 1.02
CA LEU A 66 -22.00 17.39 -0.09
C LEU A 66 -23.29 16.65 0.27
N ALA A 67 -23.17 15.47 0.85
CA ALA A 67 -24.32 14.70 1.29
C ALA A 67 -25.15 15.45 2.33
N GLN A 68 -24.51 16.13 3.26
CA GLN A 68 -25.20 16.98 4.25
C GLN A 68 -26.00 18.11 3.59
N MET A 69 -25.44 18.77 2.56
CA MET A 69 -26.12 19.83 1.80
C MET A 69 -27.39 19.33 1.12
N TYR A 70 -27.41 18.08 0.69
CA TYR A 70 -28.56 17.43 0.04
C TYR A 70 -29.49 16.67 0.99
N GLY A 71 -29.17 16.59 2.29
CA GLY A 71 -29.87 15.72 3.23
C GLY A 71 -29.69 14.23 2.92
N ALA A 72 -28.66 13.87 2.17
CA ALA A 72 -28.35 12.52 1.76
C ALA A 72 -27.66 11.72 2.87
N LYS A 73 -27.71 10.39 2.77
CA LYS A 73 -26.97 9.47 3.64
C LYS A 73 -25.57 9.22 3.08
N VAL A 74 -24.63 8.86 3.99
CA VAL A 74 -23.26 8.47 3.63
C VAL A 74 -22.97 7.10 4.22
N LEU A 75 -22.41 6.22 3.41
CA LEU A 75 -21.86 4.93 3.82
C LEU A 75 -20.37 4.92 3.51
N LEU A 76 -19.56 4.71 4.55
CA LEU A 76 -18.11 4.53 4.45
C LEU A 76 -17.81 3.05 4.67
N GLY A 77 -17.29 2.39 3.65
CA GLY A 77 -16.90 0.98 3.68
C GLY A 77 -15.40 0.82 3.79
N THR A 78 -14.92 -0.09 4.64
CA THR A 78 -13.50 -0.42 4.75
C THR A 78 -13.26 -1.62 5.65
N ALA A 79 -12.20 -2.37 5.40
CA ALA A 79 -11.68 -3.36 6.33
C ALA A 79 -10.69 -2.74 7.34
N THR A 80 -10.03 -1.65 6.96
CA THR A 80 -8.99 -0.95 7.73
C THR A 80 -9.32 0.54 7.81
N PRO A 81 -10.25 0.95 8.69
CA PRO A 81 -10.73 2.33 8.73
C PRO A 81 -9.60 3.33 9.02
N SER A 82 -9.69 4.51 8.39
CA SER A 82 -8.82 5.63 8.77
C SER A 82 -9.04 6.04 10.22
N MET A 83 -7.98 6.49 10.88
CA MET A 83 -8.05 6.91 12.29
C MET A 83 -9.13 7.96 12.52
N GLU A 84 -9.31 8.90 11.60
CA GLU A 84 -10.34 9.95 11.70
C GLU A 84 -11.76 9.38 11.63
N SER A 85 -12.02 8.49 10.67
CA SER A 85 -13.35 7.88 10.51
C SER A 85 -13.68 6.99 11.70
N TYR A 86 -12.72 6.18 12.14
CA TYR A 86 -12.89 5.31 13.30
C TYR A 86 -13.11 6.12 14.59
N TYR A 87 -12.31 7.15 14.82
CA TYR A 87 -12.48 8.05 15.96
C TYR A 87 -13.86 8.72 15.97
N ASN A 88 -14.32 9.26 14.83
CA ASN A 88 -15.63 9.86 14.71
C ASN A 88 -16.76 8.85 14.98
N ALA A 89 -16.58 7.59 14.57
CA ALA A 89 -17.56 6.54 14.86
C ALA A 89 -17.58 6.17 16.35
N VAL A 90 -16.42 6.03 16.98
CA VAL A 90 -16.32 5.75 18.44
C VAL A 90 -16.88 6.90 19.28
N GLN A 91 -16.70 8.15 18.83
CA GLN A 91 -17.27 9.34 19.49
C GLN A 91 -18.77 9.54 19.20
N GLY A 92 -19.41 8.63 18.47
CA GLY A 92 -20.85 8.69 18.17
C GLY A 92 -21.25 9.73 17.12
N LYS A 93 -20.28 10.36 16.43
CA LYS A 93 -20.59 11.25 15.29
C LYS A 93 -21.05 10.48 14.07
N TYR A 94 -20.56 9.26 13.88
CA TYR A 94 -20.96 8.33 12.83
C TYR A 94 -21.56 7.08 13.46
N GLY A 95 -22.52 6.46 12.78
CA GLY A 95 -22.95 5.11 13.12
C GLY A 95 -21.84 4.10 12.81
N LEU A 96 -21.57 3.17 13.71
CA LEU A 96 -20.59 2.11 13.53
C LEU A 96 -21.28 0.76 13.34
N VAL A 97 -21.07 0.14 12.19
CA VAL A 97 -21.49 -1.23 11.92
C VAL A 97 -20.26 -2.09 11.72
N LYS A 98 -20.14 -3.17 12.48
CA LYS A 98 -19.05 -4.13 12.38
C LYS A 98 -19.56 -5.42 11.74
N LEU A 99 -18.98 -5.83 10.62
CA LEU A 99 -19.20 -7.13 10.02
C LEU A 99 -18.13 -8.09 10.56
N MET A 100 -18.53 -8.98 11.46
CA MET A 100 -17.59 -9.86 12.19
C MET A 100 -17.43 -11.23 11.54
N THR A 101 -18.30 -11.58 10.59
CA THR A 101 -18.24 -12.83 9.85
C THR A 101 -17.77 -12.58 8.42
N ARG A 102 -16.82 -13.37 7.95
CA ARG A 102 -16.36 -13.36 6.56
C ARG A 102 -17.31 -14.16 5.67
N TYR A 103 -17.29 -13.85 4.39
CA TYR A 103 -18.01 -14.62 3.40
C TYR A 103 -17.55 -16.08 3.43
N LYS A 104 -18.49 -17.02 3.47
CA LYS A 104 -18.23 -18.47 3.60
C LYS A 104 -17.41 -18.87 4.83
N ASP A 105 -17.44 -18.09 5.90
CA ASP A 105 -16.71 -18.35 7.16
C ASP A 105 -15.20 -18.59 6.98
N ILE A 106 -14.58 -17.94 5.97
CA ILE A 106 -13.15 -18.06 5.70
C ILE A 106 -12.37 -17.53 6.91
N GLU A 107 -11.46 -18.34 7.42
CA GLU A 107 -10.59 -18.00 8.55
C GLU A 107 -9.61 -16.86 8.18
N LEU A 108 -9.15 -16.15 9.20
CA LEU A 108 -8.08 -15.17 9.04
C LEU A 108 -6.76 -15.87 8.74
N PRO A 109 -5.88 -15.30 7.92
CA PRO A 109 -4.58 -15.88 7.66
C PRO A 109 -3.73 -15.93 8.95
N GLU A 110 -2.90 -16.95 9.07
CA GLU A 110 -1.87 -17.02 10.10
C GLU A 110 -0.79 -15.97 9.79
N ILE A 111 -0.49 -15.11 10.77
CA ILE A 111 0.52 -14.06 10.62
C ILE A 111 1.79 -14.47 11.37
N VAL A 112 2.86 -14.75 10.62
CA VAL A 112 4.17 -15.08 11.15
C VAL A 112 5.09 -13.86 11.04
N VAL A 113 5.49 -13.30 12.18
CA VAL A 113 6.44 -12.18 12.24
C VAL A 113 7.85 -12.75 12.43
N VAL A 114 8.78 -12.37 11.54
CA VAL A 114 10.17 -12.84 11.55
C VAL A 114 11.12 -11.68 11.86
N ASP A 115 11.83 -11.76 12.97
CA ASP A 115 12.93 -10.83 13.27
C ASP A 115 14.16 -11.19 12.44
N ILE A 116 14.43 -10.35 11.43
CA ILE A 116 15.51 -10.57 10.48
C ILE A 116 16.89 -10.08 10.99
N LYS A 117 16.98 -9.39 12.13
CA LYS A 117 18.24 -8.82 12.64
C LYS A 117 19.25 -9.91 12.98
N ASP A 118 18.81 -10.93 13.71
CA ASP A 118 19.68 -12.07 14.07
C ASP A 118 20.04 -12.91 12.82
N LEU A 119 19.07 -13.13 11.94
CA LEU A 119 19.27 -13.86 10.69
C LEU A 119 20.29 -13.15 9.78
N ARG A 120 20.27 -11.83 9.72
CA ARG A 120 21.26 -11.01 9.00
C ARG A 120 22.65 -11.16 9.63
N ARG A 121 22.76 -11.09 10.98
CA ARG A 121 24.04 -11.29 11.69
C ARG A 121 24.65 -12.66 11.41
N ARG A 122 23.83 -13.70 11.37
CA ARG A 122 24.25 -15.07 11.06
C ARG A 122 24.49 -15.30 9.55
N LYS A 123 24.21 -14.32 8.70
CA LYS A 123 24.33 -14.39 7.22
C LYS A 123 23.54 -15.54 6.59
N ILE A 124 22.40 -15.89 7.16
CA ILE A 124 21.51 -16.96 6.66
C ILE A 124 20.34 -16.45 5.85
N MET A 125 20.22 -15.12 5.65
CA MET A 125 19.27 -14.51 4.74
C MET A 125 19.70 -14.68 3.28
N GLN A 126 18.74 -14.91 2.39
CA GLN A 126 18.97 -14.85 0.94
C GLN A 126 18.32 -13.57 0.39
N GLY A 127 19.11 -12.51 0.27
CA GLY A 127 18.60 -11.17 -0.04
C GLY A 127 17.66 -10.66 1.05
N LEU A 128 16.39 -10.44 0.71
CA LEU A 128 15.32 -10.08 1.65
C LEU A 128 14.54 -11.28 2.18
N LEU A 129 14.86 -12.50 1.74
CA LEU A 129 14.11 -13.70 2.04
C LEU A 129 14.70 -14.40 3.27
N SER A 130 13.86 -14.58 4.30
CA SER A 130 14.22 -15.36 5.48
C SER A 130 14.13 -16.87 5.21
N PRO A 131 14.85 -17.72 5.97
CA PRO A 131 14.74 -19.17 5.83
C PRO A 131 13.32 -19.70 6.00
N SER A 132 12.55 -19.11 6.93
CA SER A 132 11.14 -19.47 7.15
C SER A 132 10.25 -19.12 5.94
N LEU A 133 10.43 -17.95 5.36
CA LEU A 133 9.70 -17.56 4.14
C LEU A 133 10.07 -18.46 2.95
N LEU A 134 11.37 -18.78 2.79
CA LEU A 134 11.82 -19.69 1.74
C LEU A 134 11.23 -21.10 1.90
N ALA A 135 11.10 -21.59 3.14
CA ALA A 135 10.45 -22.87 3.43
C ALA A 135 8.96 -22.83 3.05
N ALA A 136 8.24 -21.76 3.43
CA ALA A 136 6.83 -21.59 3.10
C ALA A 136 6.61 -21.50 1.58
N ILE A 137 7.45 -20.74 0.86
CA ILE A 137 7.40 -20.65 -0.62
C ILE A 137 7.59 -22.05 -1.23
N ARG A 138 8.60 -22.79 -0.79
CA ARG A 138 8.87 -24.15 -1.33
C ARG A 138 7.71 -25.08 -1.10
N GLU A 139 7.11 -25.04 0.07
CA GLU A 139 5.96 -25.89 0.42
C GLU A 139 4.74 -25.53 -0.45
N ALA A 140 4.41 -24.25 -0.61
CA ALA A 140 3.33 -23.80 -1.46
C ALA A 140 3.54 -24.22 -2.94
N LEU A 141 4.73 -24.00 -3.48
CA LEU A 141 5.05 -24.39 -4.86
C LEU A 141 4.96 -25.92 -5.07
N ASN A 142 5.41 -26.71 -4.09
CA ASN A 142 5.30 -28.18 -4.14
C ASN A 142 3.84 -28.67 -4.11
N ARG A 143 2.94 -27.92 -3.48
CA ARG A 143 1.50 -28.21 -3.48
C ARG A 143 0.77 -27.67 -4.71
N GLY A 144 1.49 -26.98 -5.61
CA GLY A 144 0.89 -26.34 -6.79
C GLY A 144 0.13 -25.05 -6.46
N GLU A 145 0.33 -24.51 -5.28
CA GLU A 145 -0.26 -23.27 -4.81
C GLU A 145 0.54 -22.04 -5.26
N GLN A 146 -0.05 -20.86 -5.06
CA GLN A 146 0.53 -19.60 -5.51
C GLN A 146 1.09 -18.77 -4.34
N VAL A 147 2.05 -17.91 -4.66
CA VAL A 147 2.76 -17.07 -3.71
C VAL A 147 2.70 -15.62 -4.17
N ILE A 148 2.44 -14.70 -3.24
CA ILE A 148 2.60 -13.26 -3.46
C ILE A 148 3.76 -12.77 -2.60
N LEU A 149 4.71 -12.06 -3.22
CA LEU A 149 5.77 -11.34 -2.53
C LEU A 149 5.53 -9.85 -2.66
N PHE A 150 5.12 -9.26 -1.56
CA PHE A 150 4.83 -7.83 -1.49
C PHE A 150 6.04 -7.04 -1.02
N GLN A 151 6.42 -6.04 -1.80
CA GLN A 151 7.43 -5.05 -1.40
C GLN A 151 6.91 -3.64 -1.62
N ASN A 152 6.87 -2.84 -0.56
CA ASN A 152 6.47 -1.45 -0.71
C ASN A 152 7.61 -0.61 -1.30
N ARG A 153 7.47 -0.26 -2.60
CA ARG A 153 8.45 0.58 -3.32
C ARG A 153 7.95 2.03 -3.54
N ARG A 154 6.68 2.34 -3.24
CA ARG A 154 6.13 3.67 -3.53
C ARG A 154 6.64 4.71 -2.55
N GLY A 155 7.10 5.83 -3.11
CA GLY A 155 7.61 6.97 -2.38
C GLY A 155 8.99 6.69 -1.80
N PHE A 156 9.94 6.36 -2.65
CA PHE A 156 11.34 6.22 -2.29
C PHE A 156 11.90 7.55 -1.77
N ALA A 157 11.54 7.91 -0.54
CA ALA A 157 12.40 8.76 0.24
C ALA A 157 13.57 7.85 0.66
N PRO A 158 14.77 8.04 0.13
CA PRO A 158 15.90 7.21 0.51
C PRO A 158 16.17 7.44 1.99
N VAL A 159 15.83 6.44 2.79
CA VAL A 159 16.12 6.40 4.23
C VAL A 159 17.43 5.65 4.40
N VAL A 160 18.27 6.09 5.32
CA VAL A 160 19.48 5.36 5.72
C VAL A 160 19.10 4.36 6.81
N GLU A 161 19.58 3.13 6.71
CA GLU A 161 19.45 2.13 7.77
C GLU A 161 20.79 1.45 8.03
N CYS A 162 21.02 1.11 9.29
CA CYS A 162 22.13 0.26 9.68
C CYS A 162 21.78 -1.21 9.43
N ARG A 163 22.54 -1.89 8.60
CA ARG A 163 22.31 -3.31 8.27
C ARG A 163 22.53 -4.26 9.46
N VAL A 164 23.27 -3.83 10.44
CA VAL A 164 23.60 -4.66 11.61
C VAL A 164 22.52 -4.61 12.68
N CYS A 165 22.05 -3.40 13.05
CA CYS A 165 21.10 -3.24 14.16
C CYS A 165 19.73 -2.68 13.75
N GLY A 166 19.52 -2.31 12.46
CA GLY A 166 18.27 -1.75 11.98
C GLY A 166 18.03 -0.30 12.41
N TRP A 167 19.05 0.40 12.95
CA TRP A 167 18.92 1.80 13.30
C TRP A 167 18.61 2.67 12.07
N THR A 168 17.62 3.53 12.20
CA THR A 168 17.26 4.55 11.19
C THR A 168 17.30 5.94 11.83
N PRO A 169 17.81 6.96 11.12
CA PRO A 169 17.85 8.32 11.65
C PRO A 169 16.44 8.92 11.72
N LYS A 170 16.10 9.43 12.89
CA LYS A 170 14.83 10.13 13.14
C LYS A 170 15.06 11.62 13.39
N CYS A 171 14.06 12.42 13.06
CA CYS A 171 14.04 13.83 13.38
C CYS A 171 13.86 14.02 14.89
N THR A 172 14.67 14.87 15.49
CA THR A 172 14.56 15.18 16.94
C THR A 172 13.31 15.99 17.30
N ASN A 173 12.72 16.68 16.31
CA ASN A 173 11.59 17.59 16.53
C ASN A 173 10.24 17.00 16.11
N CYS A 174 10.22 16.05 15.15
CA CYS A 174 8.99 15.59 14.47
C CYS A 174 8.70 14.11 14.61
N ASP A 175 9.57 13.35 15.26
CA ASP A 175 9.48 11.87 15.41
C ASP A 175 9.19 11.12 14.10
N VAL A 176 9.69 11.63 12.98
CA VAL A 176 9.64 10.99 11.66
C VAL A 176 11.04 10.64 11.19
N SER A 177 11.17 9.63 10.34
CA SER A 177 12.45 9.29 9.74
C SER A 177 12.95 10.39 8.82
N LEU A 178 14.27 10.55 8.73
CA LEU A 178 14.89 11.55 7.88
C LEU A 178 15.12 11.01 6.47
N THR A 179 14.95 11.87 5.48
CA THR A 179 15.18 11.58 4.07
C THR A 179 16.64 11.84 3.69
N LEU A 180 17.26 10.86 3.04
CA LEU A 180 18.61 11.02 2.48
C LEU A 180 18.59 11.79 1.17
N HIS A 181 19.25 12.95 1.13
CA HIS A 181 19.56 13.67 -0.08
C HIS A 181 20.96 13.31 -0.57
N LYS A 182 21.05 12.30 -1.45
CA LYS A 182 22.32 11.73 -1.94
C LYS A 182 23.27 12.77 -2.52
N ASN A 183 22.74 13.75 -3.28
CA ASN A 183 23.53 14.78 -3.92
C ASN A 183 24.23 15.71 -2.92
N MET A 184 23.65 15.90 -1.74
CA MET A 184 24.18 16.76 -0.68
C MET A 184 24.81 15.96 0.47
N ASN A 185 24.71 14.62 0.42
CA ASN A 185 25.10 13.71 1.50
C ASN A 185 24.54 14.13 2.87
N GLN A 186 23.25 14.50 2.89
CA GLN A 186 22.56 15.04 4.05
C GLN A 186 21.24 14.30 4.30
N LEU A 187 20.89 14.25 5.59
CA LEU A 187 19.61 13.74 6.09
C LEU A 187 18.72 14.92 6.44
N THR A 188 17.52 15.01 5.86
CA THR A 188 16.63 16.16 6.02
C THR A 188 15.24 15.72 6.46
N CYS A 189 14.67 16.45 7.42
CA CYS A 189 13.26 16.34 7.78
C CYS A 189 12.41 17.22 6.86
N HIS A 190 11.47 16.64 6.12
CA HIS A 190 10.59 17.40 5.25
C HIS A 190 9.46 18.16 5.97
N TYR A 191 9.31 17.98 7.29
CA TYR A 191 8.33 18.70 8.10
C TYR A 191 8.88 20.00 8.69
N CYS A 192 10.06 19.94 9.31
CA CYS A 192 10.64 21.09 9.99
C CYS A 192 11.93 21.63 9.36
N GLY A 193 12.44 21.01 8.31
CA GLY A 193 13.68 21.40 7.64
C GLY A 193 14.96 21.02 8.40
N TYR A 194 14.85 20.35 9.57
CA TYR A 194 16.02 19.88 10.30
C TYR A 194 16.92 19.01 9.42
N THR A 195 18.20 19.33 9.38
CA THR A 195 19.17 18.67 8.49
C THR A 195 20.47 18.39 9.24
N TYR A 196 21.05 17.20 9.03
CA TYR A 196 22.40 16.89 9.48
C TYR A 196 23.12 15.94 8.49
N PRO A 197 24.46 15.87 8.54
CA PRO A 197 25.23 15.01 7.65
C PRO A 197 24.96 13.53 7.93
N VAL A 198 25.09 12.69 6.91
CA VAL A 198 25.03 11.23 7.08
C VAL A 198 26.18 10.80 8.00
N PRO A 199 25.92 10.11 9.13
CA PRO A 199 26.98 9.64 10.01
C PRO A 199 27.85 8.61 9.30
N LYS A 200 29.13 8.55 9.64
CA LYS A 200 30.08 7.57 9.09
C LYS A 200 29.89 6.19 9.73
N GLU A 201 29.45 6.20 10.97
CA GLU A 201 29.21 4.99 11.77
C GLU A 201 27.84 5.07 12.44
N CYS A 202 27.22 3.93 12.64
CA CYS A 202 25.92 3.84 13.29
C CYS A 202 25.99 4.34 14.74
N PRO A 203 25.23 5.34 15.13
CA PRO A 203 25.24 5.84 16.51
C PRO A 203 24.78 4.80 17.55
N CYS A 204 24.07 3.76 17.10
CA CYS A 204 23.54 2.72 17.99
C CYS A 204 24.52 1.58 18.21
N CYS A 205 25.24 1.09 17.17
CA CYS A 205 26.08 -0.10 17.28
C CYS A 205 27.53 0.08 16.78
N GLY A 206 27.92 1.28 16.34
CA GLY A 206 29.28 1.59 15.86
C GLY A 206 29.60 1.01 14.45
N SER A 207 28.69 0.31 13.80
CA SER A 207 28.93 -0.27 12.48
C SER A 207 29.00 0.80 11.39
N SER A 208 29.93 0.64 10.44
CA SER A 208 30.00 1.47 9.24
C SER A 208 29.03 1.02 8.12
N GLU A 209 28.28 -0.05 8.34
CA GLU A 209 27.32 -0.58 7.36
C GLU A 209 26.01 0.21 7.34
N LEU A 210 26.11 1.50 7.02
CA LEU A 210 24.98 2.38 6.79
C LEU A 210 24.67 2.44 5.29
N HIS A 211 23.50 2.00 4.91
CA HIS A 211 23.11 1.96 3.51
C HIS A 211 21.78 2.68 3.27
N GLY A 212 21.70 3.40 2.16
CA GLY A 212 20.42 3.87 1.63
C GLY A 212 19.64 2.67 1.07
N TYR A 213 18.40 2.50 1.51
CA TYR A 213 17.54 1.38 1.11
C TYR A 213 17.12 1.40 -0.36
N GLY A 214 16.98 0.23 -0.94
CA GLY A 214 16.32 -0.02 -2.21
C GLY A 214 16.69 -1.36 -2.85
N TYR A 215 16.09 -2.46 -2.42
CA TYR A 215 15.96 -3.63 -3.28
C TYR A 215 14.83 -3.38 -4.28
N GLY A 216 15.13 -3.39 -5.58
CA GLY A 216 14.10 -3.36 -6.62
C GLY A 216 13.37 -4.71 -6.69
N THR A 217 12.13 -4.70 -7.16
CA THR A 217 11.35 -5.91 -7.48
C THR A 217 12.09 -6.83 -8.44
N GLU A 218 12.91 -6.28 -9.33
CA GLU A 218 13.82 -7.00 -10.22
C GLU A 218 14.78 -7.94 -9.47
N LYS A 219 15.45 -7.42 -8.45
CA LYS A 219 16.40 -8.22 -7.68
C LYS A 219 15.74 -9.34 -6.89
N ILE A 220 14.49 -9.14 -6.47
CA ILE A 220 13.70 -10.19 -5.82
C ILE A 220 13.33 -11.26 -6.85
N GLU A 221 12.93 -10.84 -8.05
CA GLU A 221 12.64 -11.75 -9.16
C GLU A 221 13.85 -12.62 -9.50
N ASP A 222 15.03 -12.02 -9.65
CA ASP A 222 16.28 -12.73 -9.92
C ASP A 222 16.59 -13.74 -8.80
N THR A 223 16.47 -13.31 -7.53
CA THR A 223 16.70 -14.17 -6.37
C THR A 223 15.73 -15.36 -6.34
N ILE A 224 14.45 -15.14 -6.62
CA ILE A 224 13.44 -16.21 -6.65
C ILE A 224 13.73 -17.19 -7.78
N ARG A 225 14.08 -16.71 -8.97
CA ARG A 225 14.43 -17.57 -10.13
C ARG A 225 15.69 -18.40 -9.90
N GLU A 226 16.66 -17.85 -9.16
CA GLU A 226 17.89 -18.57 -8.80
C GLU A 226 17.60 -19.70 -7.79
N ILE A 227 16.76 -19.43 -6.76
CA ILE A 227 16.46 -20.39 -5.69
C ILE A 227 15.42 -21.43 -6.14
N PHE A 228 14.45 -21.02 -6.95
CA PHE A 228 13.33 -21.82 -7.43
C PHE A 228 13.26 -21.76 -8.98
N PRO A 229 14.12 -22.50 -9.69
CA PRO A 229 14.15 -22.47 -11.17
C PRO A 229 12.83 -22.90 -11.82
N GLU A 230 12.00 -23.68 -11.11
CA GLU A 230 10.68 -24.13 -11.54
C GLU A 230 9.59 -23.05 -11.35
N ALA A 231 9.88 -21.97 -10.63
CA ALA A 231 8.91 -20.91 -10.39
C ALA A 231 8.63 -20.10 -11.66
N ARG A 232 7.35 -19.94 -11.96
CA ARG A 232 6.87 -19.06 -13.02
C ARG A 232 6.56 -17.69 -12.41
N VAL A 233 7.57 -16.82 -12.40
CA VAL A 233 7.54 -15.53 -11.73
C VAL A 233 6.98 -14.46 -12.65
N ALA A 234 6.03 -13.65 -12.13
CA ALA A 234 5.59 -12.40 -12.74
C ALA A 234 5.85 -11.22 -11.80
N ARG A 235 6.13 -10.06 -12.38
CA ARG A 235 6.35 -8.82 -11.66
C ARG A 235 5.25 -7.82 -11.98
N MET A 236 4.65 -7.23 -10.93
CA MET A 236 3.61 -6.21 -11.02
C MET A 236 4.07 -4.92 -10.35
N ASP A 237 4.70 -4.06 -11.13
CA ASP A 237 5.17 -2.74 -10.73
C ASP A 237 4.87 -1.70 -11.83
N LEU A 238 5.23 -0.42 -11.58
CA LEU A 238 4.98 0.65 -12.55
C LEU A 238 5.64 0.42 -13.91
N ASP A 239 6.77 -0.30 -13.96
CA ASP A 239 7.49 -0.52 -15.20
C ASP A 239 6.81 -1.60 -16.05
N THR A 240 6.26 -2.63 -15.40
CA THR A 240 5.58 -3.75 -16.06
C THR A 240 4.10 -3.49 -16.36
N THR A 241 3.48 -2.49 -15.71
CA THR A 241 2.04 -2.20 -15.79
C THR A 241 1.71 -0.84 -16.37
N ARG A 242 2.58 -0.27 -17.23
CA ARG A 242 2.37 1.05 -17.85
C ARG A 242 1.10 1.16 -18.67
N THR A 243 0.63 0.06 -19.24
CA THR A 243 -0.61 0.01 -20.02
C THR A 243 -1.67 -0.82 -19.29
N ARG A 244 -2.94 -0.44 -19.48
CA ARG A 244 -4.06 -1.19 -18.91
C ARG A 244 -4.05 -2.67 -19.35
N ASN A 245 -3.78 -2.92 -20.62
CA ASN A 245 -3.70 -4.29 -21.15
C ASN A 245 -2.60 -5.13 -20.51
N ALA A 246 -1.45 -4.53 -20.17
CA ALA A 246 -0.38 -5.24 -19.48
C ALA A 246 -0.77 -5.62 -18.06
N TYR A 247 -1.46 -4.73 -17.34
CA TYR A 247 -1.99 -5.00 -16.01
C TYR A 247 -3.02 -6.14 -16.03
N GLU A 248 -4.04 -6.04 -16.88
CA GLU A 248 -5.08 -7.06 -17.01
C GLU A 248 -4.51 -8.44 -17.42
N ARG A 249 -3.51 -8.45 -18.31
CA ARG A 249 -2.83 -9.68 -18.71
C ARG A 249 -2.12 -10.34 -17.53
N LEU A 250 -1.35 -9.59 -16.73
CA LEU A 250 -0.63 -10.12 -15.56
C LEU A 250 -1.59 -10.73 -14.54
N ILE A 251 -2.71 -10.07 -14.26
CA ILE A 251 -3.76 -10.60 -13.38
C ILE A 251 -4.33 -11.90 -13.95
N ASN A 252 -4.70 -11.93 -15.22
CA ASN A 252 -5.27 -13.11 -15.86
C ASN A 252 -4.27 -14.29 -15.89
N GLU A 253 -3.00 -14.03 -16.14
CA GLU A 253 -1.94 -15.05 -16.13
C GLU A 253 -1.72 -15.62 -14.71
N PHE A 254 -1.81 -14.79 -13.68
CA PHE A 254 -1.72 -15.24 -12.31
C PHE A 254 -2.99 -15.97 -11.89
N SER A 255 -4.17 -15.43 -12.09
CA SER A 255 -5.45 -16.11 -11.75
C SER A 255 -5.63 -17.44 -12.46
N SER A 256 -5.12 -17.60 -13.69
CA SER A 256 -5.18 -18.86 -14.45
C SER A 256 -4.09 -19.88 -14.09
N GLY A 257 -3.21 -19.56 -13.13
CA GLY A 257 -2.10 -20.42 -12.72
C GLY A 257 -0.95 -20.52 -13.73
N LYS A 258 -0.93 -19.70 -14.78
CA LYS A 258 0.23 -19.62 -15.69
C LYS A 258 1.47 -19.12 -14.99
N THR A 259 1.31 -18.24 -14.03
CA THR A 259 2.34 -17.78 -13.09
C THR A 259 1.97 -18.22 -11.68
N ASN A 260 2.95 -18.63 -10.89
CA ASN A 260 2.75 -19.12 -9.52
C ASN A 260 3.43 -18.28 -8.46
N VAL A 261 4.30 -17.34 -8.84
CA VAL A 261 4.88 -16.34 -7.94
C VAL A 261 4.63 -14.96 -8.50
N LEU A 262 3.93 -14.12 -7.77
CA LEU A 262 3.69 -12.72 -8.11
C LEU A 262 4.50 -11.81 -7.18
N ILE A 263 5.42 -11.03 -7.76
CA ILE A 263 6.19 -10.03 -7.02
C ILE A 263 5.58 -8.66 -7.31
N GLY A 264 5.08 -7.98 -6.29
CA GLY A 264 4.38 -6.72 -6.54
C GLY A 264 4.60 -5.65 -5.49
N THR A 265 4.19 -4.45 -5.89
CA THR A 265 4.11 -3.27 -5.02
C THR A 265 2.66 -3.03 -4.61
N GLN A 266 2.30 -1.84 -4.17
CA GLN A 266 0.93 -1.47 -3.78
C GLN A 266 -0.18 -1.81 -4.82
N MET A 267 0.19 -2.15 -6.04
CA MET A 267 -0.79 -2.56 -7.05
C MET A 267 -1.38 -3.95 -6.78
N VAL A 268 -0.67 -4.80 -6.03
CA VAL A 268 -1.11 -6.15 -5.67
C VAL A 268 -2.07 -6.14 -4.48
N SER A 269 -2.07 -5.08 -3.68
CA SER A 269 -2.89 -4.97 -2.47
C SER A 269 -4.32 -4.47 -2.72
N LYS A 270 -4.71 -4.17 -3.97
CA LYS A 270 -5.97 -3.47 -4.25
C LYS A 270 -6.95 -4.31 -5.05
N GLY A 271 -8.01 -4.77 -4.38
CA GLY A 271 -9.19 -5.34 -5.03
C GLY A 271 -8.92 -6.61 -5.85
N LEU A 272 -7.86 -7.33 -5.53
CA LEU A 272 -7.51 -8.60 -6.14
C LEU A 272 -7.87 -9.74 -5.16
N ASP A 273 -8.59 -10.70 -5.65
CA ASP A 273 -8.94 -11.92 -4.93
C ASP A 273 -8.40 -13.12 -5.73
N PHE A 274 -7.52 -13.90 -5.11
CA PHE A 274 -6.86 -15.04 -5.75
C PHE A 274 -7.10 -16.30 -4.93
N GLU A 275 -7.90 -17.21 -5.44
CA GLU A 275 -8.34 -18.41 -4.74
C GLU A 275 -7.20 -19.40 -4.40
N HIS A 276 -6.06 -19.33 -5.11
CA HIS A 276 -4.96 -20.30 -4.97
C HIS A 276 -3.73 -19.75 -4.26
N VAL A 277 -3.79 -18.53 -3.73
CA VAL A 277 -2.69 -17.94 -2.97
C VAL A 277 -2.70 -18.46 -1.54
N ASN A 278 -1.63 -19.16 -1.15
CA ASN A 278 -1.48 -19.68 0.20
C ASN A 278 -0.42 -18.94 1.02
N VAL A 279 0.55 -18.33 0.36
CA VAL A 279 1.63 -17.60 1.03
C VAL A 279 1.70 -16.16 0.54
N VAL A 280 1.66 -15.23 1.48
CA VAL A 280 1.93 -13.82 1.24
C VAL A 280 3.16 -13.41 2.04
N GLY A 281 4.25 -13.10 1.34
CA GLY A 281 5.49 -12.63 1.95
C GLY A 281 5.57 -11.10 1.91
N ILE A 282 5.45 -10.42 3.05
CA ILE A 282 5.67 -8.97 3.15
C ILE A 282 7.14 -8.74 3.43
N LEU A 283 7.85 -8.24 2.42
CA LEU A 283 9.29 -8.06 2.48
C LEU A 283 9.63 -6.68 3.06
N ASP A 284 10.53 -6.69 4.04
CA ASP A 284 11.10 -5.47 4.61
C ASP A 284 10.02 -4.50 5.13
N ALA A 285 9.14 -5.00 6.01
CA ALA A 285 8.04 -4.24 6.59
C ALA A 285 8.50 -2.94 7.29
N ASP A 286 9.73 -2.95 7.84
CA ASP A 286 10.32 -1.78 8.50
C ASP A 286 10.44 -0.56 7.58
N THR A 287 10.60 -0.75 6.27
CA THR A 287 10.63 0.39 5.32
C THR A 287 9.31 1.13 5.25
N MET A 288 8.19 0.45 5.47
CA MET A 288 6.88 1.08 5.54
C MET A 288 6.71 1.85 6.86
N LEU A 289 7.15 1.26 7.97
CA LEU A 289 7.08 1.86 9.31
C LEU A 289 8.02 3.07 9.44
N ASN A 290 9.17 3.03 8.76
CA ASN A 290 10.16 4.09 8.76
C ASN A 290 9.98 5.11 7.62
N TYR A 291 8.84 5.09 6.92
CA TYR A 291 8.55 6.11 5.92
C TYR A 291 8.47 7.50 6.60
N PRO A 292 9.03 8.58 5.98
CA PRO A 292 9.07 9.91 6.60
C PRO A 292 7.70 10.62 6.52
N ASP A 293 6.70 10.02 7.14
CA ASP A 293 5.33 10.54 7.26
C ASP A 293 4.81 10.26 8.67
N PHE A 294 4.11 11.21 9.27
CA PHE A 294 3.55 11.03 10.62
C PHE A 294 2.48 9.93 10.70
N ARG A 295 1.90 9.54 9.56
CA ARG A 295 0.95 8.43 9.40
C ARG A 295 1.61 7.12 8.96
N ALA A 296 2.93 7.03 8.99
CA ALA A 296 3.65 5.86 8.48
C ALA A 296 3.14 4.55 9.11
N TYR A 297 2.92 4.53 10.41
CA TYR A 297 2.40 3.36 11.13
C TYR A 297 0.98 2.99 10.71
N GLU A 298 0.09 3.98 10.57
CA GLU A 298 -1.29 3.79 10.10
C GLU A 298 -1.30 3.21 8.69
N HIS A 299 -0.57 3.82 7.77
CA HIS A 299 -0.49 3.37 6.39
C HIS A 299 0.17 1.99 6.25
N ALA A 300 1.22 1.71 7.03
CA ALA A 300 1.87 0.41 7.05
C ALA A 300 0.91 -0.68 7.53
N PHE A 301 0.19 -0.44 8.63
CA PHE A 301 -0.80 -1.38 9.15
C PHE A 301 -1.91 -1.67 8.11
N MET A 302 -2.51 -0.62 7.55
CA MET A 302 -3.55 -0.76 6.53
C MET A 302 -3.07 -1.58 5.34
N MET A 303 -1.86 -1.29 4.85
CA MET A 303 -1.29 -1.97 3.70
C MET A 303 -0.99 -3.44 3.99
N MET A 304 -0.39 -3.74 5.16
CA MET A 304 -0.12 -5.12 5.56
C MET A 304 -1.43 -5.92 5.71
N ALA A 305 -2.45 -5.32 6.33
CA ALA A 305 -3.74 -5.97 6.51
C ALA A 305 -4.53 -6.17 5.20
N GLN A 306 -4.29 -5.35 4.18
CA GLN A 306 -4.93 -5.51 2.86
C GLN A 306 -4.27 -6.57 1.99
N VAL A 307 -2.97 -6.81 2.19
CA VAL A 307 -2.22 -7.80 1.41
C VAL A 307 -2.38 -9.20 2.00
N SER A 308 -2.65 -9.29 3.33
CA SER A 308 -2.91 -10.55 4.02
C SER A 308 -4.35 -10.99 3.83
#